data_92e13c96eb7bc9b592f620e9cc0e418b
#
_entry.id   92e13c96eb7bc9b592f620e9cc0e418b
#
_cell.length_a   1.000
_cell.length_b   1.000
_cell.length_c   1.000
_cell.angle_alpha   90.00
_cell.angle_beta   90.00
_cell.angle_gamma   90.00
#
_symmetry.space_group_name_H-M   'P 1'
#
loop_
_entity.id
_entity.type
_entity.pdbx_description
1 polymer ?
#
loop_
_entity_poly.entity_id
_entity_poly.type
_entity_poly.pdbx_seq_one_letter_code
_entity_poly.pdbx_strand_id
1 'polypeptide(L)'
;DKLDYVFQSLSLISIVPILFMEPIKNWAVGQFSFTASFYNGRLGMIMQILILVMTFVCYLLTRKLKDNGSVNMNTKNTENPWQAKLYKNPIIKKFVDLFIPKQGTKEYRKLQQNMKDAASKDKMEWIYINRICLCIVTFIAAILIVMYLHHMMIQNVYTDPTADYDLIGSMTERQTQTAMQLTESDNDYIYYFQGQTDVTQDDIAKEMERGRVNEDYVDSTDEEIQVAAERVLGKIQLVNSENMQWFEVLIAMVFAVIAYNAPIWMLKFQAKMRQLEMEDEVMQFQTIILMLMRIERVNVEIILEWLERYANIFKEPISKCVNNYESGPWEALEQLKEDVSYQQFIRIVESLQAAVEKIPIADAFDELDTERDYYQARRKESNERLISRKGMIGRAIGFAPMIVIFVGYLIIPLVFIGMTSMNSSMSGLTVEY
;
A
#
# COMPACT_ATOMS: atom_id res chain seq x y z
N ASP A 1 11.02 19.12 13.32
CA ASP A 1 12.24 19.18 12.48
C ASP A 1 13.04 17.86 12.48
N LYS A 2 13.40 17.26 13.64
CA LYS A 2 14.14 15.98 13.68
C LYS A 2 13.36 14.81 13.11
N LEU A 3 12.06 14.71 13.38
CA LEU A 3 11.17 13.67 12.84
C LEU A 3 10.98 13.80 11.34
N ASP A 4 10.83 15.01 10.83
CA ASP A 4 10.67 15.28 9.40
C ASP A 4 11.90 14.82 8.60
N TYR A 5 13.09 15.09 9.13
CA TYR A 5 14.33 14.61 8.53
C TYR A 5 14.44 13.09 8.54
N VAL A 6 14.05 12.44 9.64
CA VAL A 6 14.04 10.97 9.74
C VAL A 6 13.06 10.37 8.74
N PHE A 7 11.83 10.90 8.60
CA PHE A 7 10.87 10.39 7.63
C PHE A 7 11.28 10.66 6.18
N GLN A 8 11.94 11.76 5.91
CA GLN A 8 12.49 12.03 4.59
C GLN A 8 13.59 11.02 4.22
N SER A 9 14.49 10.73 5.16
CA SER A 9 15.53 9.71 4.97
C SER A 9 14.91 8.32 4.77
N LEU A 10 13.91 7.94 5.56
CA LEU A 10 13.21 6.65 5.45
C LEU A 10 12.44 6.51 4.14
N SER A 11 11.86 7.60 3.61
CA SER A 11 11.20 7.57 2.31
C SER A 11 12.18 7.32 1.17
N LEU A 12 13.40 7.87 1.25
CA LEU A 12 14.47 7.59 0.28
C LEU A 12 14.96 6.14 0.41
N ILE A 13 15.17 5.66 1.64
CA ILE A 13 15.60 4.27 1.89
C ILE A 13 14.60 3.26 1.33
N SER A 14 13.29 3.56 1.40
CA SER A 14 12.26 2.66 0.88
C SER A 14 12.33 2.45 -0.65
N ILE A 15 12.95 3.37 -1.41
CA ILE A 15 13.10 3.27 -2.87
C ILE A 15 14.37 2.49 -3.26
N VAL A 16 15.36 2.44 -2.38
CA VAL A 16 16.66 1.79 -2.63
C VAL A 16 16.54 0.34 -3.13
N PRO A 17 15.60 -0.51 -2.64
CA PRO A 17 15.43 -1.88 -3.11
C PRO A 17 15.23 -2.03 -4.61
N ILE A 18 14.59 -1.06 -5.27
CA ILE A 18 14.38 -1.10 -6.73
C ILE A 18 15.73 -1.15 -7.47
N LEU A 19 16.73 -0.43 -6.98
CA LEU A 19 18.06 -0.38 -7.60
C LEU A 19 18.83 -1.69 -7.47
N PHE A 20 18.48 -2.52 -6.48
CA PHE A 20 19.14 -3.81 -6.21
C PHE A 20 18.47 -5.00 -6.90
N MET A 21 17.29 -4.86 -7.50
CA MET A 21 16.56 -5.98 -8.10
C MET A 21 17.35 -6.61 -9.26
N GLU A 22 17.78 -5.81 -10.24
CA GLU A 22 18.54 -6.30 -11.38
C GLU A 22 19.95 -6.80 -10.99
N PRO A 23 20.75 -6.08 -10.19
CA PRO A 23 22.03 -6.61 -9.71
C PRO A 23 21.91 -7.93 -8.96
N ILE A 24 20.88 -8.11 -8.11
CA ILE A 24 20.64 -9.37 -7.38
C ILE A 24 20.30 -10.50 -8.35
N LYS A 25 19.38 -10.25 -9.32
CA LYS A 25 19.02 -11.21 -10.36
C LYS A 25 20.27 -11.66 -11.13
N ASN A 26 21.01 -10.72 -11.68
CA ASN A 26 22.19 -10.99 -12.51
C ASN A 26 23.28 -11.72 -11.71
N TRP A 27 23.48 -11.34 -10.45
CA TRP A 27 24.42 -12.04 -9.57
C TRP A 27 23.95 -13.46 -9.25
N ALA A 28 22.68 -13.64 -8.89
CA ALA A 28 22.14 -14.96 -8.54
C ALA A 28 22.19 -15.92 -9.73
N VAL A 29 21.75 -15.48 -10.91
CA VAL A 29 21.78 -16.29 -12.14
C VAL A 29 23.22 -16.57 -12.58
N GLY A 30 24.11 -15.58 -12.48
CA GLY A 30 25.51 -15.74 -12.87
C GLY A 30 26.32 -16.66 -11.95
N GLN A 31 25.98 -16.78 -10.66
CA GLN A 31 26.65 -17.67 -9.72
C GLN A 31 25.97 -19.04 -9.60
N PHE A 32 24.69 -19.11 -9.78
CA PHE A 32 23.85 -20.29 -9.57
C PHE A 32 22.89 -20.48 -10.73
N SER A 33 23.32 -21.17 -11.80
CA SER A 33 22.55 -21.39 -13.02
C SER A 33 21.15 -21.97 -12.76
N PHE A 34 21.01 -22.84 -11.75
CA PHE A 34 19.73 -23.43 -11.34
C PHE A 34 18.68 -22.37 -10.89
N THR A 35 19.10 -21.14 -10.57
CA THR A 35 18.19 -20.06 -10.19
C THR A 35 17.60 -19.34 -11.39
N ALA A 36 18.14 -19.53 -12.59
CA ALA A 36 17.65 -18.88 -13.81
C ALA A 36 16.18 -19.18 -14.08
N SER A 37 15.76 -20.42 -13.86
CA SER A 37 14.35 -20.84 -14.01
C SER A 37 13.39 -20.07 -13.11
N PHE A 38 13.83 -19.61 -11.94
CA PHE A 38 13.03 -18.78 -11.05
C PHE A 38 13.03 -17.33 -11.51
N TYR A 39 14.21 -16.72 -11.69
CA TYR A 39 14.30 -15.28 -11.97
C TYR A 39 13.77 -14.90 -13.34
N ASN A 40 13.92 -15.75 -14.35
CA ASN A 40 13.38 -15.57 -15.68
C ASN A 40 11.97 -16.15 -15.81
N GLY A 41 11.53 -16.92 -14.82
CA GLY A 41 10.21 -17.53 -14.79
C GLY A 41 9.12 -16.64 -14.17
N ARG A 42 7.88 -17.16 -14.20
CA ARG A 42 6.66 -16.50 -13.70
C ARG A 42 6.78 -16.04 -12.25
N LEU A 43 7.38 -16.86 -11.38
CA LEU A 43 7.52 -16.54 -9.95
C LEU A 43 8.46 -15.35 -9.72
N GLY A 44 9.58 -15.27 -10.45
CA GLY A 44 10.51 -14.15 -10.37
C GLY A 44 9.86 -12.83 -10.79
N MET A 45 9.10 -12.81 -11.89
CA MET A 45 8.38 -11.63 -12.35
C MET A 45 7.30 -11.17 -11.35
N ILE A 46 6.52 -12.11 -10.80
CA ILE A 46 5.52 -11.81 -9.77
C ILE A 46 6.20 -11.17 -8.55
N MET A 47 7.33 -11.72 -8.12
CA MET A 47 8.09 -11.17 -6.99
C MET A 47 8.64 -9.77 -7.28
N GLN A 48 9.14 -9.50 -8.48
CA GLN A 48 9.60 -8.17 -8.88
C GLN A 48 8.46 -7.14 -8.79
N ILE A 49 7.29 -7.46 -9.33
CA ILE A 49 6.12 -6.57 -9.27
C ILE A 49 5.65 -6.39 -7.82
N LEU A 50 5.62 -7.44 -7.02
CA LEU A 50 5.25 -7.36 -5.60
C LEU A 50 6.20 -6.42 -4.84
N ILE A 51 7.50 -6.50 -5.09
CA ILE A 51 8.50 -5.59 -4.50
C ILE A 51 8.26 -4.15 -4.94
N LEU A 52 8.01 -3.91 -6.24
CA LEU A 52 7.71 -2.57 -6.75
C LEU A 52 6.46 -1.97 -6.11
N VAL A 53 5.37 -2.73 -6.05
CA VAL A 53 4.11 -2.29 -5.41
C VAL A 53 4.34 -2.03 -3.93
N MET A 54 5.01 -2.94 -3.21
CA MET A 54 5.31 -2.79 -1.79
C MET A 54 6.18 -1.56 -1.52
N THR A 55 7.22 -1.34 -2.33
CA THR A 55 8.09 -0.16 -2.24
C THR A 55 7.28 1.12 -2.43
N PHE A 56 6.40 1.17 -3.42
CA PHE A 56 5.54 2.32 -3.67
C PHE A 56 4.57 2.58 -2.50
N VAL A 57 3.93 1.54 -1.97
CA VAL A 57 3.04 1.64 -0.81
C VAL A 57 3.81 2.12 0.43
N CYS A 58 4.99 1.56 0.71
CA CYS A 58 5.83 1.99 1.83
C CYS A 58 6.29 3.45 1.68
N TYR A 59 6.64 3.87 0.47
CA TYR A 59 6.97 5.27 0.17
C TYR A 59 5.79 6.21 0.46
N LEU A 60 4.58 5.86 0.00
CA LEU A 60 3.39 6.66 0.27
C LEU A 60 3.04 6.71 1.76
N LEU A 61 3.18 5.60 2.48
CA LEU A 61 2.93 5.54 3.92
C LEU A 61 3.94 6.38 4.71
N THR A 62 5.24 6.30 4.39
CA THR A 62 6.28 7.11 5.04
C THR A 62 6.08 8.60 4.76
N ARG A 63 5.73 8.96 3.52
CA ARG A 63 5.38 10.34 3.16
C ARG A 63 4.16 10.85 3.93
N LYS A 64 3.13 10.03 4.07
CA LYS A 64 1.92 10.39 4.82
C LYS A 64 2.18 10.50 6.33
N LEU A 65 3.10 9.71 6.89
CA LEU A 65 3.55 9.83 8.28
C LEU A 65 4.32 11.14 8.52
N LYS A 66 5.01 11.66 7.50
CA LYS A 66 5.69 12.96 7.54
C LYS A 66 4.67 14.12 7.59
N ASP A 67 3.67 14.09 6.73
CA ASP A 67 2.70 15.19 6.56
C ASP A 67 1.73 15.35 7.75
N ASN A 68 1.93 14.63 8.85
CA ASN A 68 1.10 14.67 10.06
C ASN A 68 1.21 15.97 10.90
N GLY A 69 1.73 17.03 10.35
CA GLY A 69 1.78 18.36 11.01
C GLY A 69 0.60 19.26 10.68
N SER A 70 -0.09 18.99 9.61
CA SER A 70 -1.29 19.72 9.22
C SER A 70 -2.10 18.81 8.30
N VAL A 71 -3.00 18.01 8.87
CA VAL A 71 -4.20 17.68 8.12
C VAL A 71 -4.96 19.00 8.04
N ASN A 72 -4.44 19.92 7.24
CA ASN A 72 -5.23 20.96 6.67
C ASN A 72 -6.32 20.22 5.90
N MET A 73 -7.42 19.96 6.58
CA MET A 73 -8.68 19.61 5.95
C MET A 73 -9.20 20.84 5.17
N ASN A 74 -8.33 21.41 4.35
CA ASN A 74 -8.73 22.10 3.16
C ASN A 74 -9.29 21.03 2.20
N THR A 75 -10.35 20.37 2.66
CA THR A 75 -11.30 19.80 1.72
C THR A 75 -11.81 21.00 0.95
N LYS A 76 -11.15 21.28 -0.20
CA LYS A 76 -11.75 22.10 -1.23
C LYS A 76 -13.18 21.59 -1.34
N ASN A 77 -14.14 22.42 -0.92
CA ASN A 77 -15.53 22.23 -1.24
C ASN A 77 -15.60 22.18 -2.76
N THR A 78 -15.43 21.00 -3.32
CA THR A 78 -15.69 20.76 -4.74
C THR A 78 -17.21 20.74 -4.80
N GLU A 79 -17.80 21.86 -5.19
CA GLU A 79 -19.25 22.07 -5.26
C GLU A 79 -19.96 21.00 -6.11
N ASN A 80 -19.20 20.25 -6.94
CA ASN A 80 -19.68 19.10 -7.71
C ASN A 80 -18.64 17.98 -7.73
N PRO A 81 -18.59 17.14 -6.69
CA PRO A 81 -17.70 15.98 -6.72
C PRO A 81 -18.12 15.02 -7.85
N TRP A 82 -17.14 14.36 -8.47
CA TRP A 82 -17.36 13.40 -9.56
C TRP A 82 -18.35 12.28 -9.16
N GLN A 83 -18.37 11.92 -7.87
CA GLN A 83 -19.33 10.97 -7.29
C GLN A 83 -20.77 11.42 -7.45
N ALA A 84 -21.04 12.72 -7.29
CA ALA A 84 -22.38 13.26 -7.49
C ALA A 84 -22.84 13.16 -8.95
N LYS A 85 -21.91 13.28 -9.91
CA LYS A 85 -22.21 13.07 -11.33
C LYS A 85 -22.56 11.62 -11.64
N LEU A 86 -21.81 10.66 -11.07
CA LEU A 86 -22.10 9.24 -11.22
C LEU A 86 -23.42 8.82 -10.58
N TYR A 87 -23.72 9.34 -9.39
CA TYR A 87 -24.95 9.01 -8.67
C TYR A 87 -26.23 9.54 -9.35
N LYS A 88 -26.12 10.51 -10.26
CA LYS A 88 -27.24 10.97 -11.10
C LYS A 88 -27.74 9.92 -12.09
N ASN A 89 -26.90 8.96 -12.46
CA ASN A 89 -27.29 7.87 -13.35
C ASN A 89 -28.20 6.88 -12.59
N PRO A 90 -29.44 6.60 -13.05
CA PRO A 90 -30.40 5.78 -12.34
C PRO A 90 -29.93 4.31 -12.17
N ILE A 91 -29.12 3.80 -13.09
CA ILE A 91 -28.57 2.44 -13.04
C ILE A 91 -27.52 2.35 -11.92
N ILE A 92 -26.59 3.29 -11.89
CA ILE A 92 -25.52 3.34 -10.88
C ILE A 92 -26.14 3.57 -9.50
N LYS A 93 -27.13 4.45 -9.39
CA LYS A 93 -27.87 4.71 -8.15
C LYS A 93 -28.47 3.43 -7.59
N LYS A 94 -29.25 2.68 -8.37
CA LYS A 94 -29.84 1.40 -7.92
C LYS A 94 -28.80 0.39 -7.49
N PHE A 95 -27.68 0.33 -8.20
CA PHE A 95 -26.58 -0.59 -7.88
C PHE A 95 -25.90 -0.20 -6.57
N VAL A 96 -25.58 1.06 -6.38
CA VAL A 96 -24.96 1.58 -5.15
C VAL A 96 -25.88 1.42 -3.95
N ASP A 97 -27.18 1.76 -4.11
CA ASP A 97 -28.18 1.66 -3.04
C ASP A 97 -28.36 0.21 -2.53
N LEU A 98 -28.06 -0.80 -3.35
CA LEU A 98 -28.07 -2.21 -2.95
C LEU A 98 -26.98 -2.53 -1.90
N PHE A 99 -25.82 -1.84 -1.99
CA PHE A 99 -24.68 -2.06 -1.08
C PHE A 99 -24.74 -1.17 0.16
N ILE A 100 -25.54 -0.11 0.15
CA ILE A 100 -25.70 0.79 1.31
C ILE A 100 -26.50 0.06 2.39
N PRO A 101 -26.01 -0.03 3.64
CA PRO A 101 -26.76 -0.65 4.72
C PRO A 101 -28.03 0.14 5.02
N LYS A 102 -29.13 -0.56 5.30
CA LYS A 102 -30.42 0.04 5.60
C LYS A 102 -30.33 0.92 6.87
N GLN A 103 -31.03 2.04 6.86
CA GLN A 103 -31.15 2.91 8.03
C GLN A 103 -31.61 2.11 9.25
N GLY A 104 -30.93 2.30 10.40
CA GLY A 104 -31.22 1.57 11.63
C GLY A 104 -30.39 0.32 11.89
N THR A 105 -29.64 -0.21 10.91
CA THR A 105 -28.71 -1.34 11.12
C THR A 105 -27.51 -0.94 11.95
N LYS A 106 -26.89 -1.91 12.64
CA LYS A 106 -25.65 -1.69 13.42
C LYS A 106 -24.52 -1.15 12.53
N GLU A 107 -24.42 -1.64 11.30
CA GLU A 107 -23.41 -1.20 10.32
C GLU A 107 -23.61 0.25 9.89
N TYR A 108 -24.88 0.64 9.63
CA TYR A 108 -25.22 2.03 9.30
C TYR A 108 -24.82 2.98 10.43
N ARG A 109 -25.18 2.68 11.68
CA ARG A 109 -24.84 3.49 12.85
C ARG A 109 -23.33 3.60 13.04
N LYS A 110 -22.61 2.47 12.92
CA LYS A 110 -21.14 2.44 13.06
C LYS A 110 -20.44 3.27 11.98
N LEU A 111 -20.91 3.19 10.74
CA LEU A 111 -20.35 4.00 9.66
C LEU A 111 -20.65 5.48 9.87
N GLN A 112 -21.88 5.81 10.25
CA GLN A 112 -22.30 7.19 10.55
C GLN A 112 -21.49 7.77 11.71
N GLN A 113 -21.20 6.97 12.75
CA GLN A 113 -20.36 7.40 13.86
C GLN A 113 -18.92 7.62 13.40
N ASN A 114 -18.33 6.70 12.63
CA ASN A 114 -16.99 6.89 12.09
C ASN A 114 -16.90 8.15 11.19
N MET A 115 -17.95 8.48 10.44
CA MET A 115 -18.00 9.69 9.64
C MET A 115 -18.05 10.96 10.51
N LYS A 116 -18.84 10.94 11.59
CA LYS A 116 -18.88 12.03 12.58
C LYS A 116 -17.54 12.21 13.27
N ASP A 117 -16.94 11.11 13.74
CA ASP A 117 -15.65 11.12 14.43
C ASP A 117 -14.50 11.61 13.51
N ALA A 118 -14.58 11.29 12.22
CA ALA A 118 -13.64 11.78 11.20
C ALA A 118 -13.99 13.22 10.72
N ALA A 119 -15.12 13.80 11.14
CA ALA A 119 -15.70 15.02 10.56
C ALA A 119 -15.73 15.02 9.03
N SER A 120 -16.02 13.88 8.45
CA SER A 120 -16.14 13.76 7.00
C SER A 120 -17.39 14.53 6.53
N LYS A 121 -17.17 15.43 5.58
CA LYS A 121 -18.26 16.16 4.89
C LYS A 121 -18.87 15.32 3.76
N ASP A 122 -18.31 14.14 3.49
CA ASP A 122 -18.78 13.26 2.43
C ASP A 122 -20.15 12.66 2.80
N LYS A 123 -20.98 12.45 1.80
CA LYS A 123 -22.21 11.68 1.97
C LYS A 123 -21.90 10.19 1.98
N MET A 124 -22.71 9.40 2.69
CA MET A 124 -22.53 7.94 2.78
C MET A 124 -22.51 7.30 1.39
N GLU A 125 -23.34 7.78 0.48
CA GLU A 125 -23.42 7.31 -0.91
C GLU A 125 -22.08 7.48 -1.64
N TRP A 126 -21.37 8.58 -1.40
CA TRP A 126 -20.07 8.84 -2.04
C TRP A 126 -18.97 7.88 -1.55
N ILE A 127 -19.02 7.52 -0.26
CA ILE A 127 -18.10 6.52 0.29
C ILE A 127 -18.31 5.17 -0.41
N TYR A 128 -19.58 4.76 -0.62
CA TYR A 128 -19.89 3.52 -1.31
C TYR A 128 -19.55 3.56 -2.80
N ILE A 129 -19.72 4.68 -3.47
CA ILE A 129 -19.24 4.86 -4.86
C ILE A 129 -17.74 4.68 -4.92
N ASN A 130 -16.98 5.31 -4.01
CA ASN A 130 -15.53 5.16 -3.95
C ASN A 130 -15.12 3.70 -3.70
N ARG A 131 -15.81 2.98 -2.82
CA ARG A 131 -15.57 1.54 -2.55
C ARG A 131 -15.73 0.70 -3.80
N ILE A 132 -16.86 0.88 -4.51
CA ILE A 132 -17.21 0.11 -5.70
C ILE A 132 -16.24 0.45 -6.84
N CYS A 133 -16.00 1.73 -7.10
CA CYS A 133 -15.06 2.16 -8.13
C CYS A 133 -13.64 1.63 -7.87
N LEU A 134 -13.17 1.70 -6.63
CA LEU A 134 -11.84 1.23 -6.27
C LEU A 134 -11.73 -0.29 -6.42
N CYS A 135 -12.78 -1.04 -6.06
CA CYS A 135 -12.87 -2.48 -6.28
C CYS A 135 -12.78 -2.84 -7.78
N ILE A 136 -13.58 -2.19 -8.62
CA ILE A 136 -13.60 -2.45 -10.07
C ILE A 136 -12.27 -2.09 -10.71
N VAL A 137 -11.73 -0.91 -10.42
CA VAL A 137 -10.44 -0.44 -10.96
C VAL A 137 -9.31 -1.38 -10.56
N THR A 138 -9.26 -1.80 -9.29
CA THR A 138 -8.23 -2.72 -8.80
C THR A 138 -8.35 -4.10 -9.45
N PHE A 139 -9.57 -4.61 -9.62
CA PHE A 139 -9.80 -5.88 -10.29
C PHE A 139 -9.34 -5.85 -11.74
N ILE A 140 -9.75 -4.82 -12.51
CA ILE A 140 -9.33 -4.67 -13.91
C ILE A 140 -7.81 -4.49 -13.99
N ALA A 141 -7.22 -3.67 -13.13
CA ALA A 141 -5.78 -3.46 -13.11
C ALA A 141 -5.02 -4.77 -12.79
N ALA A 142 -5.50 -5.56 -11.84
CA ALA A 142 -4.90 -6.86 -11.52
C ALA A 142 -4.95 -7.83 -12.71
N ILE A 143 -6.09 -7.92 -13.41
CA ILE A 143 -6.23 -8.75 -14.62
C ILE A 143 -5.28 -8.27 -15.73
N LEU A 144 -5.19 -6.95 -15.96
CA LEU A 144 -4.28 -6.40 -16.97
C LEU A 144 -2.81 -6.68 -16.62
N ILE A 145 -2.45 -6.61 -15.34
CA ILE A 145 -1.10 -6.96 -14.88
C ILE A 145 -0.82 -8.44 -15.15
N VAL A 146 -1.76 -9.33 -14.85
CA VAL A 146 -1.61 -10.78 -15.12
C VAL A 146 -1.44 -11.02 -16.63
N MET A 147 -2.30 -10.42 -17.46
CA MET A 147 -2.16 -10.54 -18.92
C MET A 147 -0.81 -10.02 -19.43
N TYR A 148 -0.34 -8.90 -18.89
CA TYR A 148 0.97 -8.36 -19.23
C TYR A 148 2.09 -9.31 -18.83
N LEU A 149 1.99 -9.95 -17.66
CA LEU A 149 2.97 -10.94 -17.21
C LEU A 149 3.03 -12.17 -18.13
N HIS A 150 1.88 -12.71 -18.53
CA HIS A 150 1.83 -13.80 -19.50
C HIS A 150 2.47 -13.40 -20.83
N HIS A 151 2.16 -12.18 -21.33
CA HIS A 151 2.77 -11.68 -22.55
C HIS A 151 4.30 -11.56 -22.42
N MET A 152 4.80 -11.03 -21.32
CA MET A 152 6.24 -10.92 -21.06
C MET A 152 6.91 -12.30 -20.96
N MET A 153 6.26 -13.29 -20.35
CA MET A 153 6.79 -14.65 -20.29
C MET A 153 6.91 -15.31 -21.65
N ILE A 154 5.89 -15.16 -22.50
CA ILE A 154 5.93 -15.64 -23.88
C ILE A 154 7.09 -14.96 -24.63
N GLN A 155 7.23 -13.64 -24.47
CA GLN A 155 8.34 -12.90 -25.10
C GLN A 155 9.71 -13.38 -24.60
N ASN A 156 9.84 -13.67 -23.32
CA ASN A 156 11.09 -14.19 -22.77
C ASN A 156 11.49 -15.55 -23.39
N VAL A 157 10.52 -16.42 -23.70
CA VAL A 157 10.81 -17.70 -24.40
C VAL A 157 11.44 -17.45 -25.76
N TYR A 158 11.04 -16.38 -26.46
CA TYR A 158 11.58 -16.02 -27.78
C TYR A 158 12.89 -15.24 -27.73
N THR A 159 13.17 -14.53 -26.63
CA THR A 159 14.31 -13.59 -26.57
C THR A 159 15.42 -14.04 -25.62
N ASP A 160 15.14 -14.92 -24.66
CA ASP A 160 16.14 -15.37 -23.70
C ASP A 160 17.11 -16.32 -24.37
N PRO A 161 18.43 -16.02 -24.38
CA PRO A 161 19.41 -16.92 -24.97
C PRO A 161 19.35 -18.26 -24.25
N THR A 162 18.95 -19.28 -24.96
CA THR A 162 18.87 -20.62 -24.40
C THR A 162 20.26 -21.16 -24.20
N ALA A 163 20.72 -21.17 -22.98
CA ALA A 163 21.91 -21.87 -22.64
C ALA A 163 21.55 -23.27 -22.17
N ASP A 164 21.82 -24.26 -22.97
CA ASP A 164 22.01 -25.64 -22.53
C ASP A 164 23.34 -25.79 -21.74
N TYR A 165 23.75 -24.72 -21.06
CA TYR A 165 24.99 -24.73 -20.33
C TYR A 165 24.66 -24.86 -18.83
N ASP A 166 24.77 -26.03 -18.28
CA ASP A 166 24.93 -26.30 -16.85
C ASP A 166 26.24 -25.68 -16.27
N LEU A 167 26.56 -24.47 -16.76
CA LEU A 167 27.77 -23.77 -16.38
C LEU A 167 27.53 -22.91 -15.16
N ILE A 168 28.26 -23.20 -14.12
CA ILE A 168 28.43 -22.29 -12.99
C ILE A 168 29.29 -21.12 -13.47
N GLY A 169 28.70 -19.96 -13.69
CA GLY A 169 29.41 -18.73 -14.11
C GLY A 169 28.69 -17.94 -15.20
N SER A 170 29.17 -16.73 -15.45
CA SER A 170 28.63 -15.87 -16.53
C SER A 170 29.11 -16.35 -17.90
N MET A 171 28.22 -16.37 -18.90
CA MET A 171 28.60 -16.67 -20.28
C MET A 171 29.61 -15.67 -20.82
N THR A 172 30.53 -16.13 -21.62
CA THR A 172 31.42 -15.28 -22.42
C THR A 172 30.63 -14.67 -23.60
N GLU A 173 31.07 -13.51 -24.13
CA GLU A 173 30.43 -12.86 -25.27
C GLU A 173 30.20 -13.80 -26.47
N ARG A 174 31.15 -14.71 -26.77
CA ARG A 174 30.99 -15.70 -27.85
C ARG A 174 29.89 -16.72 -27.56
N GLN A 175 29.82 -17.21 -26.32
CA GLN A 175 28.76 -18.12 -25.89
C GLN A 175 27.39 -17.49 -25.95
N THR A 176 27.28 -16.21 -25.56
CA THR A 176 26.03 -15.44 -25.68
C THR A 176 25.60 -15.28 -27.14
N GLN A 177 26.55 -14.98 -28.05
CA GLN A 177 26.25 -14.86 -29.48
C GLN A 177 25.77 -16.20 -30.06
N THR A 178 26.44 -17.31 -29.76
CA THR A 178 26.03 -18.63 -30.21
C THR A 178 24.64 -19.01 -29.65
N ALA A 179 24.41 -18.75 -28.38
CA ALA A 179 23.10 -19.00 -27.75
C ALA A 179 21.98 -18.16 -28.35
N MET A 180 22.26 -16.90 -28.76
CA MET A 180 21.29 -16.07 -29.47
C MET A 180 20.98 -16.61 -30.85
N GLN A 181 21.98 -17.07 -31.63
CA GLN A 181 21.78 -17.70 -32.94
C GLN A 181 20.91 -18.96 -32.84
N LEU A 182 21.21 -19.84 -31.85
CA LEU A 182 20.41 -21.03 -31.58
C LEU A 182 18.97 -20.66 -31.20
N THR A 183 18.78 -19.57 -30.43
CA THR A 183 17.43 -19.09 -30.08
C THR A 183 16.68 -18.62 -31.30
N GLU A 184 17.32 -17.93 -32.23
CA GLU A 184 16.71 -17.46 -33.47
C GLU A 184 16.27 -18.64 -34.36
N SER A 185 17.14 -19.66 -34.51
CA SER A 185 16.80 -20.89 -35.23
C SER A 185 15.65 -21.66 -34.55
N ASP A 186 15.65 -21.78 -33.23
CA ASP A 186 14.57 -22.42 -32.47
C ASP A 186 13.24 -21.68 -32.63
N ASN A 187 13.25 -20.36 -32.70
CA ASN A 187 12.04 -19.54 -32.81
C ASN A 187 11.27 -19.85 -34.10
N ASP A 188 11.96 -20.13 -35.20
CA ASP A 188 11.31 -20.47 -36.47
C ASP A 188 10.49 -21.75 -36.34
N TYR A 189 11.02 -22.75 -35.62
CA TYR A 189 10.28 -23.98 -35.32
C TYR A 189 9.14 -23.78 -34.31
N ILE A 190 9.34 -22.93 -33.30
CA ILE A 190 8.25 -22.58 -32.34
C ILE A 190 7.11 -21.92 -33.08
N TYR A 191 7.35 -20.98 -33.99
CA TYR A 191 6.33 -20.34 -34.82
C TYR A 191 5.61 -21.32 -35.72
N TYR A 192 6.35 -22.27 -36.33
CA TYR A 192 5.78 -23.28 -37.21
C TYR A 192 4.81 -24.22 -36.50
N PHE A 193 5.16 -24.65 -35.29
CA PHE A 193 4.34 -25.57 -34.49
C PHE A 193 3.41 -24.86 -33.51
N GLN A 194 3.37 -23.54 -33.48
CA GLN A 194 2.52 -22.78 -32.57
C GLN A 194 1.03 -23.12 -32.76
N GLY A 195 0.35 -23.45 -31.65
CA GLY A 195 -1.09 -23.80 -31.68
C GLY A 195 -1.40 -25.26 -32.00
N GLN A 196 -0.39 -26.10 -32.27
CA GLN A 196 -0.56 -27.55 -32.41
C GLN A 196 -0.46 -28.19 -31.01
N THR A 197 -1.44 -28.99 -30.64
CA THR A 197 -1.52 -29.57 -29.27
C THR A 197 -0.81 -30.91 -29.12
N ASP A 198 -0.57 -31.65 -30.22
CA ASP A 198 -0.07 -33.02 -30.19
C ASP A 198 1.31 -33.16 -30.87
N VAL A 199 2.14 -32.13 -30.78
CA VAL A 199 3.48 -32.14 -31.36
C VAL A 199 4.39 -33.03 -30.51
N THR A 200 5.06 -34.00 -31.18
CA THR A 200 6.04 -34.87 -30.54
C THR A 200 7.47 -34.43 -30.89
N GLN A 201 8.46 -34.86 -30.10
CA GLN A 201 9.88 -34.62 -30.39
C GLN A 201 10.27 -35.14 -31.77
N ASP A 202 9.77 -36.33 -32.17
CA ASP A 202 10.02 -36.95 -33.47
C ASP A 202 9.48 -36.13 -34.64
N ASP A 203 8.35 -35.44 -34.46
CA ASP A 203 7.79 -34.57 -35.49
C ASP A 203 8.67 -33.35 -35.74
N ILE A 204 9.18 -32.76 -34.65
CA ILE A 204 10.12 -31.63 -34.72
C ILE A 204 11.44 -32.07 -35.35
N ALA A 205 12.01 -33.19 -34.91
CA ALA A 205 13.26 -33.75 -35.44
C ALA A 205 13.15 -34.02 -36.95
N LYS A 206 12.06 -34.63 -37.42
CA LYS A 206 11.82 -34.87 -38.84
C LYS A 206 11.72 -33.60 -39.67
N GLU A 207 11.12 -32.53 -39.16
CA GLU A 207 11.06 -31.27 -39.88
C GLU A 207 12.41 -30.53 -39.87
N MET A 208 13.24 -30.71 -38.80
CA MET A 208 14.63 -30.24 -38.77
C MET A 208 15.50 -30.93 -39.84
N GLU A 209 15.43 -32.27 -39.90
CA GLU A 209 16.12 -33.05 -40.94
C GLU A 209 15.70 -32.65 -42.38
N ARG A 210 14.44 -32.30 -42.58
CA ARG A 210 13.90 -31.91 -43.92
C ARG A 210 14.29 -30.50 -44.34
N GLY A 211 14.77 -29.67 -43.42
CA GLY A 211 15.13 -28.28 -43.70
C GLY A 211 13.99 -27.41 -44.23
N ARG A 212 12.73 -27.73 -43.93
CA ARG A 212 11.58 -26.98 -44.44
C ARG A 212 11.33 -25.64 -43.76
N VAL A 213 11.70 -25.53 -42.50
CA VAL A 213 11.48 -24.34 -41.70
C VAL A 213 12.71 -23.44 -41.78
N ASN A 214 13.88 -23.99 -41.46
CA ASN A 214 15.19 -23.38 -41.72
C ASN A 214 16.22 -24.48 -42.05
N GLU A 215 17.38 -24.11 -42.58
CA GLU A 215 18.42 -25.05 -42.98
C GLU A 215 19.50 -25.25 -41.91
N ASP A 216 19.36 -24.64 -40.75
CA ASP A 216 20.40 -24.58 -39.72
C ASP A 216 20.76 -25.95 -39.12
N TYR A 217 19.85 -26.92 -39.19
CA TYR A 217 20.02 -28.27 -38.62
C TYR A 217 20.22 -29.36 -39.66
N VAL A 218 20.19 -29.04 -41.00
CA VAL A 218 20.27 -30.05 -42.07
C VAL A 218 21.59 -30.81 -42.08
N ASP A 219 22.70 -30.15 -41.75
CA ASP A 219 24.03 -30.74 -41.68
C ASP A 219 24.43 -31.23 -40.24
N SER A 220 23.49 -31.21 -39.29
CA SER A 220 23.70 -31.62 -37.91
C SER A 220 23.62 -33.14 -37.77
N THR A 221 24.27 -33.67 -36.73
CA THR A 221 24.19 -35.10 -36.39
C THR A 221 22.81 -35.46 -35.82
N ASP A 222 22.38 -36.72 -35.96
CA ASP A 222 21.08 -37.19 -35.40
C ASP A 222 20.95 -36.89 -33.89
N GLU A 223 22.07 -36.95 -33.13
CA GLU A 223 22.09 -36.66 -31.71
C GLU A 223 21.83 -35.13 -31.44
N GLU A 224 22.46 -34.26 -32.22
CA GLU A 224 22.27 -32.81 -32.11
C GLU A 224 20.82 -32.40 -32.47
N ILE A 225 20.24 -33.06 -33.49
CA ILE A 225 18.85 -32.82 -33.91
C ILE A 225 17.88 -33.26 -32.79
N GLN A 226 18.11 -34.40 -32.15
CA GLN A 226 17.28 -34.87 -31.05
C GLN A 226 17.32 -33.92 -29.83
N VAL A 227 18.52 -33.46 -29.48
CA VAL A 227 18.69 -32.46 -28.38
C VAL A 227 17.99 -31.15 -28.73
N ALA A 228 18.13 -30.66 -29.95
CA ALA A 228 17.45 -29.45 -30.42
C ALA A 228 15.92 -29.62 -30.43
N ALA A 229 15.43 -30.77 -30.90
CA ALA A 229 14.00 -31.07 -30.94
C ALA A 229 13.39 -31.16 -29.54
N GLU A 230 14.09 -31.75 -28.57
CA GLU A 230 13.66 -31.78 -27.18
C GLU A 230 13.58 -30.36 -26.59
N ARG A 231 14.59 -29.53 -26.84
CA ARG A 231 14.63 -28.13 -26.41
C ARG A 231 13.47 -27.32 -27.00
N VAL A 232 13.25 -27.43 -28.32
CA VAL A 232 12.15 -26.75 -29.02
C VAL A 232 10.79 -27.22 -28.53
N LEU A 233 10.62 -28.54 -28.30
CA LEU A 233 9.39 -29.10 -27.74
C LEU A 233 9.11 -28.50 -26.35
N GLY A 234 10.12 -28.41 -25.48
CA GLY A 234 9.98 -27.78 -24.16
C GLY A 234 9.51 -26.31 -24.28
N LYS A 235 10.07 -25.55 -25.20
CA LYS A 235 9.65 -24.16 -25.46
C LYS A 235 8.21 -24.07 -25.99
N ILE A 236 7.80 -24.95 -26.93
CA ILE A 236 6.43 -25.03 -27.46
C ILE A 236 5.45 -25.34 -26.32
N GLN A 237 5.79 -26.31 -25.46
CA GLN A 237 4.96 -26.66 -24.31
C GLN A 237 4.82 -25.47 -23.34
N LEU A 238 5.89 -24.73 -23.07
CA LEU A 238 5.85 -23.51 -22.26
C LEU A 238 4.91 -22.46 -22.86
N VAL A 239 5.05 -22.14 -24.15
CA VAL A 239 4.20 -21.18 -24.84
C VAL A 239 2.74 -21.62 -24.86
N ASN A 240 2.46 -22.89 -25.13
CA ASN A 240 1.09 -23.42 -25.17
C ASN A 240 0.45 -23.54 -23.75
N SER A 241 1.26 -23.73 -22.72
CA SER A 241 0.78 -23.80 -21.33
C SER A 241 0.57 -22.43 -20.67
N GLU A 242 1.10 -21.35 -21.29
CA GLU A 242 0.98 -19.99 -20.77
C GLU A 242 -0.42 -19.38 -20.98
N ASN A 243 -1.41 -20.01 -20.34
CA ASN A 243 -2.78 -19.52 -20.28
C ASN A 243 -3.12 -18.98 -18.89
N MET A 244 -4.04 -18.01 -18.85
CA MET A 244 -4.55 -17.49 -17.58
C MET A 244 -5.11 -18.60 -16.71
N GLN A 245 -4.56 -18.78 -15.52
CA GLN A 245 -4.96 -19.80 -14.56
C GLN A 245 -6.11 -19.27 -13.68
N TRP A 246 -7.03 -20.15 -13.30
CA TRP A 246 -8.19 -19.78 -12.47
C TRP A 246 -7.79 -19.16 -11.11
N PHE A 247 -6.68 -19.58 -10.51
CA PHE A 247 -6.20 -19.02 -9.24
C PHE A 247 -5.71 -17.58 -9.36
N GLU A 248 -5.25 -17.15 -10.53
CA GLU A 248 -4.83 -15.76 -10.80
C GLU A 248 -6.03 -14.81 -10.75
N VAL A 249 -7.16 -15.24 -11.30
CA VAL A 249 -8.43 -14.51 -11.18
C VAL A 249 -8.89 -14.45 -9.71
N LEU A 250 -8.67 -15.52 -8.95
CA LEU A 250 -8.99 -15.56 -7.53
C LEU A 250 -8.12 -14.60 -6.73
N ILE A 251 -6.82 -14.52 -7.03
CA ILE A 251 -5.90 -13.55 -6.45
C ILE A 251 -6.35 -12.11 -6.77
N ALA A 252 -6.69 -11.84 -8.03
CA ALA A 252 -7.22 -10.53 -8.44
C ALA A 252 -8.50 -10.17 -7.66
N MET A 253 -9.38 -11.14 -7.41
CA MET A 253 -10.59 -10.95 -6.61
C MET A 253 -10.26 -10.62 -5.13
N VAL A 254 -9.28 -11.28 -4.53
CA VAL A 254 -8.81 -10.96 -3.17
C VAL A 254 -8.31 -9.53 -3.08
N PHE A 255 -7.48 -9.08 -4.03
CA PHE A 255 -7.02 -7.69 -4.09
C PHE A 255 -8.18 -6.69 -4.25
N ALA A 256 -9.18 -7.02 -5.06
CA ALA A 256 -10.38 -6.20 -5.22
C ALA A 256 -11.20 -6.08 -3.92
N VAL A 257 -11.33 -7.16 -3.13
CA VAL A 257 -11.99 -7.14 -1.82
C VAL A 257 -11.22 -6.29 -0.80
N ILE A 258 -9.89 -6.37 -0.81
CA ILE A 258 -9.04 -5.51 0.02
C ILE A 258 -9.25 -4.04 -0.35
N ALA A 259 -9.23 -3.71 -1.63
CA ALA A 259 -9.45 -2.37 -2.16
C ALA A 259 -10.86 -1.84 -1.82
N TYR A 260 -11.88 -2.69 -1.86
CA TYR A 260 -13.25 -2.35 -1.44
C TYR A 260 -13.33 -1.90 0.02
N ASN A 261 -12.50 -2.45 0.90
CA ASN A 261 -12.48 -2.07 2.32
C ASN A 261 -11.56 -0.87 2.62
N ALA A 262 -10.68 -0.50 1.71
CA ALA A 262 -9.70 0.57 1.91
C ALA A 262 -10.34 1.94 2.31
N PRO A 263 -11.45 2.43 1.70
CA PRO A 263 -12.07 3.69 2.09
C PRO A 263 -12.59 3.69 3.53
N ILE A 264 -13.11 2.55 4.03
CA ILE A 264 -13.56 2.45 5.43
C ILE A 264 -12.35 2.45 6.38
N TRP A 265 -11.28 1.75 6.05
CA TRP A 265 -10.05 1.77 6.85
C TRP A 265 -9.47 3.18 6.90
N MET A 266 -9.49 3.89 5.76
CA MET A 266 -9.06 5.28 5.70
C MET A 266 -9.90 6.20 6.58
N LEU A 267 -11.23 6.02 6.57
CA LEU A 267 -12.15 6.79 7.42
C LEU A 267 -11.88 6.53 8.92
N LYS A 268 -11.70 5.28 9.31
CA LYS A 268 -11.33 4.93 10.70
C LYS A 268 -9.98 5.51 11.11
N PHE A 269 -9.03 5.50 10.20
CA PHE A 269 -7.73 6.10 10.44
C PHE A 269 -7.85 7.62 10.64
N GLN A 270 -8.63 8.31 9.80
CA GLN A 270 -8.91 9.74 9.95
C GLN A 270 -9.60 10.05 11.27
N ALA A 271 -10.62 9.27 11.66
CA ALA A 271 -11.29 9.42 12.96
C ALA A 271 -10.29 9.27 14.13
N LYS A 272 -9.40 8.27 14.07
CA LYS A 272 -8.38 8.07 15.11
C LYS A 272 -7.36 9.19 15.17
N MET A 273 -6.91 9.68 13.99
CA MET A 273 -5.99 10.82 13.93
C MET A 273 -6.62 12.08 14.51
N ARG A 274 -7.88 12.38 14.14
CA ARG A 274 -8.61 13.52 14.66
C ARG A 274 -8.79 13.45 16.18
N GLN A 275 -9.05 12.27 16.74
CA GLN A 275 -9.12 12.10 18.19
C GLN A 275 -7.81 12.49 18.88
N LEU A 276 -6.66 12.11 18.31
CA LEU A 276 -5.35 12.48 18.85
C LEU A 276 -5.06 13.98 18.74
N GLU A 277 -5.49 14.60 17.62
CA GLU A 277 -5.37 16.04 17.43
C GLU A 277 -6.25 16.83 18.39
N MET A 278 -7.50 16.37 18.67
CA MET A 278 -8.38 16.96 19.69
C MET A 278 -7.75 16.86 21.09
N GLU A 279 -7.13 15.73 21.42
CA GLU A 279 -6.44 15.53 22.70
C GLU A 279 -5.28 16.52 22.85
N ASP A 280 -4.50 16.72 21.80
CA ASP A 280 -3.36 17.65 21.81
C ASP A 280 -3.82 19.12 21.93
N GLU A 281 -4.88 19.49 21.18
CA GLU A 281 -5.44 20.86 21.25
C GLU A 281 -6.03 21.17 22.61
N VAL A 282 -6.73 20.21 23.25
CA VAL A 282 -7.25 20.40 24.63
C VAL A 282 -6.11 20.55 25.64
N MET A 283 -5.03 19.77 25.53
CA MET A 283 -3.84 19.98 26.38
C MET A 283 -3.20 21.36 26.18
N GLN A 284 -3.24 21.88 24.94
CA GLN A 284 -2.80 23.25 24.64
C GLN A 284 -3.72 24.28 25.31
N PHE A 285 -5.05 24.11 25.27
CA PHE A 285 -6.00 24.96 25.97
C PHE A 285 -5.80 24.97 27.46
N GLN A 286 -5.57 23.82 28.08
CA GLN A 286 -5.25 23.74 29.50
C GLN A 286 -3.99 24.58 29.84
N THR A 287 -2.97 24.52 28.99
CA THR A 287 -1.75 25.30 29.18
C THR A 287 -2.02 26.81 29.08
N ILE A 288 -2.85 27.25 28.11
CA ILE A 288 -3.24 28.65 27.92
C ILE A 288 -4.03 29.13 29.14
N ILE A 289 -5.00 28.37 29.62
CA ILE A 289 -5.81 28.71 30.78
C ILE A 289 -4.92 28.85 32.01
N LEU A 290 -4.01 27.92 32.27
CA LEU A 290 -3.06 27.98 33.39
C LEU A 290 -2.14 29.21 33.36
N MET A 291 -1.80 29.71 32.15
CA MET A 291 -1.04 30.96 31.99
C MET A 291 -1.91 32.18 32.30
N LEU A 292 -3.14 32.21 31.77
CA LEU A 292 -4.08 33.33 31.91
C LEU A 292 -4.57 33.49 33.33
N MET A 293 -4.82 32.41 34.09
CA MET A 293 -5.24 32.43 35.49
C MET A 293 -4.33 33.25 36.44
N ARG A 294 -3.07 33.43 36.02
CA ARG A 294 -2.07 34.20 36.81
C ARG A 294 -2.08 35.69 36.51
N ILE A 295 -2.85 36.12 35.52
CA ILE A 295 -2.97 37.52 35.13
C ILE A 295 -4.13 38.13 35.92
N GLU A 296 -3.86 39.24 36.60
CA GLU A 296 -4.91 39.98 37.32
C GLU A 296 -6.01 40.44 36.36
N ARG A 297 -7.28 40.31 36.77
CA ARG A 297 -8.47 40.77 36.06
C ARG A 297 -8.78 40.03 34.75
N VAL A 298 -8.34 38.79 34.59
CA VAL A 298 -8.83 37.95 33.48
C VAL A 298 -10.28 37.57 33.70
N ASN A 299 -11.09 37.64 32.67
CA ASN A 299 -12.47 37.19 32.61
C ASN A 299 -12.62 36.00 31.64
N VAL A 300 -13.78 35.35 31.64
CA VAL A 300 -14.05 34.19 30.79
C VAL A 300 -13.99 34.56 29.29
N GLU A 301 -14.39 35.76 28.93
CA GLU A 301 -14.38 36.29 27.56
C GLU A 301 -12.95 36.33 27.01
N ILE A 302 -12.01 36.90 27.78
CA ILE A 302 -10.59 36.94 27.40
C ILE A 302 -10.05 35.53 27.24
N ILE A 303 -10.41 34.58 28.10
CA ILE A 303 -10.00 33.19 27.96
C ILE A 303 -10.52 32.62 26.65
N LEU A 304 -11.80 32.79 26.32
CA LEU A 304 -12.41 32.33 25.09
C LEU A 304 -11.75 32.90 23.83
N GLU A 305 -11.45 34.22 23.83
CA GLU A 305 -10.70 34.86 22.73
C GLU A 305 -9.31 34.26 22.51
N TRP A 306 -8.59 33.96 23.61
CA TRP A 306 -7.30 33.30 23.53
C TRP A 306 -7.43 31.86 23.03
N LEU A 307 -8.44 31.11 23.49
CA LEU A 307 -8.72 29.78 22.97
C LEU A 307 -9.07 29.81 21.48
N GLU A 308 -9.90 30.76 21.05
CA GLU A 308 -10.23 30.95 19.62
C GLU A 308 -8.99 31.20 18.75
N ARG A 309 -8.07 32.06 19.23
CA ARG A 309 -6.84 32.42 18.51
C ARG A 309 -5.96 31.21 18.25
N TYR A 310 -5.88 30.26 19.19
CA TYR A 310 -5.04 29.08 19.09
C TYR A 310 -5.81 27.82 18.68
N ALA A 311 -7.13 27.90 18.57
CA ALA A 311 -7.97 26.79 18.14
C ALA A 311 -7.77 26.48 16.67
N ASN A 312 -7.78 25.18 16.35
CA ASN A 312 -7.77 24.65 15.00
C ASN A 312 -9.02 23.78 14.76
N ILE A 313 -9.15 22.68 15.48
CA ILE A 313 -10.30 21.76 15.37
C ILE A 313 -11.54 22.36 16.02
N PHE A 314 -11.38 22.96 17.20
CA PHE A 314 -12.46 23.59 17.95
C PHE A 314 -12.71 25.05 17.57
N LYS A 315 -12.05 25.55 16.53
CA LYS A 315 -12.15 26.96 16.12
C LYS A 315 -13.58 27.40 15.80
N GLU A 316 -14.30 26.63 14.99
CA GLU A 316 -15.66 26.96 14.59
C GLU A 316 -16.65 27.01 15.77
N PRO A 317 -16.71 26.00 16.66
CA PRO A 317 -17.53 26.07 17.87
C PRO A 317 -17.15 27.21 18.81
N ILE A 318 -15.85 27.44 19.04
CA ILE A 318 -15.38 28.51 19.94
C ILE A 318 -15.70 29.89 19.33
N SER A 319 -15.49 30.11 18.03
CA SER A 319 -15.87 31.37 17.37
C SER A 319 -17.36 31.66 17.49
N LYS A 320 -18.25 30.68 17.36
CA LYS A 320 -19.68 30.85 17.58
C LYS A 320 -19.97 31.26 19.03
N CYS A 321 -19.28 30.61 19.99
CA CYS A 321 -19.45 30.97 21.39
C CYS A 321 -18.99 32.40 21.68
N VAL A 322 -17.83 32.82 21.21
CA VAL A 322 -17.31 34.19 21.36
C VAL A 322 -18.26 35.22 20.80
N ASN A 323 -18.77 35.00 19.57
CA ASN A 323 -19.70 35.90 18.93
C ASN A 323 -21.05 36.04 19.64
N ASN A 324 -21.50 35.00 20.36
CA ASN A 324 -22.79 35.02 21.07
C ASN A 324 -22.61 35.34 22.56
N TYR A 325 -21.36 35.46 23.06
CA TYR A 325 -21.07 35.59 24.49
C TYR A 325 -21.67 36.83 25.14
N GLU A 326 -21.59 37.99 24.46
CA GLU A 326 -22.14 39.23 24.97
C GLU A 326 -23.69 39.18 25.13
N SER A 327 -24.37 38.36 24.30
CA SER A 327 -25.83 38.25 24.31
C SER A 327 -26.34 37.38 25.44
N GLY A 328 -25.55 36.40 25.89
CA GLY A 328 -25.87 35.47 26.98
C GLY A 328 -24.67 34.52 27.24
N PRO A 329 -23.84 34.86 28.24
CA PRO A 329 -22.62 34.09 28.49
C PRO A 329 -22.88 32.61 28.83
N TRP A 330 -23.90 32.32 29.64
CA TRP A 330 -24.24 30.94 30.04
C TRP A 330 -24.78 30.13 28.86
N GLU A 331 -25.70 30.70 28.10
CA GLU A 331 -26.32 30.08 26.93
C GLU A 331 -25.28 29.80 25.82
N ALA A 332 -24.34 30.73 25.60
CA ALA A 332 -23.28 30.57 24.64
C ALA A 332 -22.33 29.39 25.00
N LEU A 333 -22.01 29.25 26.29
CA LEU A 333 -21.19 28.11 26.76
C LEU A 333 -21.97 26.79 26.75
N GLU A 334 -23.29 26.80 27.05
CA GLU A 334 -24.10 25.58 26.95
C GLU A 334 -24.20 25.12 25.48
N GLN A 335 -24.36 26.02 24.54
CA GLN A 335 -24.37 25.72 23.12
C GLN A 335 -22.99 25.17 22.67
N LEU A 336 -21.89 25.70 23.21
CA LEU A 336 -20.55 25.19 22.94
C LEU A 336 -20.39 23.73 23.41
N LYS A 337 -20.99 23.36 24.56
CA LYS A 337 -21.01 21.95 25.03
C LYS A 337 -21.78 21.04 24.10
N GLU A 338 -22.89 21.50 23.54
CA GLU A 338 -23.71 20.73 22.59
C GLU A 338 -23.00 20.56 21.23
N ASP A 339 -22.32 21.62 20.76
CA ASP A 339 -21.59 21.61 19.47
C ASP A 339 -20.33 20.70 19.49
N VAL A 340 -19.83 20.36 20.68
CA VAL A 340 -18.60 19.59 20.87
C VAL A 340 -18.86 18.25 21.54
N SER A 341 -18.37 17.17 20.94
CA SER A 341 -18.54 15.79 21.44
C SER A 341 -17.37 15.30 22.31
N TYR A 342 -16.30 16.09 22.49
CA TYR A 342 -15.08 15.64 23.15
C TYR A 342 -15.10 15.94 24.66
N GLN A 343 -15.20 14.89 25.46
CA GLN A 343 -15.45 14.97 26.91
C GLN A 343 -14.44 15.80 27.70
N GLN A 344 -13.17 15.78 27.33
CA GLN A 344 -12.16 16.57 28.04
C GLN A 344 -12.29 18.07 27.77
N PHE A 345 -12.73 18.46 26.57
CA PHE A 345 -13.03 19.86 26.29
C PHE A 345 -14.32 20.31 26.97
N ILE A 346 -15.34 19.44 27.05
CA ILE A 346 -16.58 19.73 27.77
C ILE A 346 -16.29 20.09 29.23
N ARG A 347 -15.37 19.39 29.92
CA ARG A 347 -14.96 19.74 31.29
C ARG A 347 -14.36 21.14 31.40
N ILE A 348 -13.56 21.58 30.41
CA ILE A 348 -13.05 22.95 30.38
C ILE A 348 -14.20 23.95 30.27
N VAL A 349 -15.19 23.68 29.41
CA VAL A 349 -16.36 24.54 29.23
C VAL A 349 -17.20 24.58 30.50
N GLU A 350 -17.35 23.47 31.22
CA GLU A 350 -18.06 23.42 32.53
C GLU A 350 -17.33 24.27 33.60
N SER A 351 -16.00 24.26 33.63
CA SER A 351 -15.23 25.16 34.50
C SER A 351 -15.40 26.64 34.10
N LEU A 352 -15.48 26.95 32.81
CA LEU A 352 -15.79 28.31 32.33
C LEU A 352 -17.21 28.73 32.72
N GLN A 353 -18.21 27.84 32.66
CA GLN A 353 -19.57 28.11 33.12
C GLN A 353 -19.61 28.42 34.62
N ALA A 354 -18.88 27.65 35.45
CA ALA A 354 -18.77 27.92 36.86
C ALA A 354 -18.15 29.31 37.16
N ALA A 355 -17.19 29.72 36.36
CA ALA A 355 -16.57 31.05 36.49
C ALA A 355 -17.54 32.19 36.07
N VAL A 356 -18.48 31.96 35.16
CA VAL A 356 -19.56 32.91 34.83
C VAL A 356 -20.54 33.06 35.98
N GLU A 357 -20.79 32.01 36.78
CA GLU A 357 -21.67 32.04 37.96
C GLU A 357 -21.03 32.70 39.21
N LYS A 358 -20.02 33.51 39.05
CA LYS A 358 -19.32 34.28 40.09
C LYS A 358 -18.32 33.47 40.96
N ILE A 359 -17.94 32.27 40.52
CA ILE A 359 -16.79 31.56 41.11
C ILE A 359 -15.53 32.21 40.56
N PRO A 360 -14.54 32.57 41.41
CA PRO A 360 -13.24 33.06 40.91
C PRO A 360 -12.65 32.07 39.89
N ILE A 361 -12.05 32.55 38.82
CA ILE A 361 -11.47 31.69 37.76
C ILE A 361 -10.44 30.72 38.37
N ALA A 362 -9.64 31.18 39.32
CA ALA A 362 -8.68 30.37 40.05
C ALA A 362 -9.33 29.17 40.76
N ASP A 363 -10.50 29.38 41.38
CA ASP A 363 -11.22 28.31 42.09
C ASP A 363 -11.97 27.40 41.10
N ALA A 364 -12.46 27.93 39.97
CA ALA A 364 -13.12 27.16 38.91
C ALA A 364 -12.16 26.20 38.21
N PHE A 365 -10.87 26.50 38.23
CA PHE A 365 -9.80 25.71 37.62
C PHE A 365 -8.77 25.19 38.65
N ASP A 366 -9.11 25.12 39.93
CA ASP A 366 -8.22 24.67 41.01
C ASP A 366 -7.68 23.25 40.78
N GLU A 367 -8.52 22.34 40.28
CA GLU A 367 -8.09 21.00 39.91
C GLU A 367 -6.98 21.05 38.83
N LEU A 368 -7.12 21.95 37.86
CA LEU A 368 -6.15 22.13 36.77
C LEU A 368 -4.82 22.71 37.27
N ASP A 369 -4.84 23.65 38.23
CA ASP A 369 -3.63 24.23 38.84
C ASP A 369 -2.93 23.24 39.77
N THR A 370 -3.70 22.49 40.57
CA THR A 370 -3.18 21.46 41.48
C THR A 370 -2.49 20.33 40.72
N GLU A 371 -3.04 19.92 39.58
CA GLU A 371 -2.49 18.85 38.75
C GLU A 371 -1.54 19.36 37.64
N ARG A 372 -1.16 20.63 37.66
CA ARG A 372 -0.36 21.29 36.64
C ARG A 372 0.90 20.52 36.29
N ASP A 373 1.69 20.14 37.24
CA ASP A 373 2.96 19.43 37.05
C ASP A 373 2.69 18.04 36.45
N TYR A 374 1.60 17.40 36.83
CA TYR A 374 1.14 16.15 36.28
C TYR A 374 0.75 16.32 34.80
N TYR A 375 -0.04 17.35 34.43
CA TYR A 375 -0.43 17.60 33.04
C TYR A 375 0.77 17.96 32.16
N GLN A 376 1.73 18.74 32.66
CA GLN A 376 2.97 19.05 31.93
C GLN A 376 3.83 17.80 31.74
N ALA A 377 4.02 17.00 32.77
CA ALA A 377 4.76 15.75 32.69
C ALA A 377 4.09 14.76 31.71
N ARG A 378 2.77 14.62 31.80
CA ARG A 378 1.97 13.78 30.91
C ARG A 378 2.06 14.22 29.45
N ARG A 379 2.01 15.53 29.18
CA ARG A 379 2.18 16.09 27.83
C ARG A 379 3.55 15.75 27.25
N LYS A 380 4.61 15.93 28.04
CA LYS A 380 5.97 15.59 27.65
C LYS A 380 6.10 14.10 27.36
N GLU A 381 5.61 13.26 28.24
CA GLU A 381 5.61 11.81 28.09
C GLU A 381 4.78 11.36 26.88
N SER A 382 3.58 11.93 26.66
CA SER A 382 2.73 11.64 25.50
C SER A 382 3.44 11.98 24.19
N ASN A 383 4.07 13.16 24.12
CA ASN A 383 4.85 13.56 22.96
C ASN A 383 6.06 12.65 22.71
N GLU A 384 6.79 12.28 23.75
CA GLU A 384 7.94 11.36 23.63
C GLU A 384 7.48 9.96 23.16
N ARG A 385 6.37 9.46 23.70
CA ARG A 385 5.77 8.18 23.27
C ARG A 385 5.29 8.24 21.81
N LEU A 386 4.65 9.34 21.42
CA LEU A 386 4.16 9.53 20.04
C LEU A 386 5.32 9.62 19.05
N ILE A 387 6.38 10.36 19.39
CA ILE A 387 7.60 10.45 18.60
C ILE A 387 8.26 9.08 18.47
N SER A 388 8.39 8.36 19.60
CA SER A 388 8.99 7.01 19.61
C SER A 388 8.17 6.02 18.77
N ARG A 389 6.84 5.99 18.90
CA ARG A 389 5.95 5.13 18.12
C ARG A 389 5.99 5.46 16.63
N LYS A 390 5.87 6.75 16.27
CA LYS A 390 5.99 7.18 14.88
C LYS A 390 7.35 6.80 14.30
N GLY A 391 8.43 7.01 15.04
CA GLY A 391 9.78 6.64 14.62
C GLY A 391 9.95 5.12 14.45
N MET A 392 9.36 4.29 15.32
CA MET A 392 9.39 2.84 15.21
C MET A 392 8.60 2.36 13.99
N ILE A 393 7.37 2.84 13.81
CA ILE A 393 6.52 2.50 12.66
C ILE A 393 7.17 2.95 11.35
N GLY A 394 7.71 4.18 11.33
CA GLY A 394 8.41 4.72 10.16
C GLY A 394 9.62 3.86 9.77
N ARG A 395 10.44 3.45 10.74
CA ARG A 395 11.56 2.53 10.50
C ARG A 395 11.10 1.18 9.98
N ALA A 396 10.09 0.56 10.61
CA ALA A 396 9.55 -0.72 10.16
C ALA A 396 9.04 -0.64 8.72
N ILE A 397 8.28 0.40 8.35
CA ILE A 397 7.77 0.61 7.00
C ILE A 397 8.91 0.95 6.02
N GLY A 398 9.85 1.80 6.40
CA GLY A 398 10.96 2.21 5.53
C GLY A 398 11.92 1.07 5.17
N PHE A 399 12.18 0.16 6.13
CA PHE A 399 13.04 -1.00 5.90
C PHE A 399 12.30 -2.25 5.38
N ALA A 400 10.96 -2.29 5.42
CA ALA A 400 10.19 -3.45 4.97
C ALA A 400 10.52 -3.87 3.53
N PRO A 401 10.61 -2.98 2.51
CA PRO A 401 10.98 -3.38 1.16
C PRO A 401 12.37 -4.01 1.07
N MET A 402 13.32 -3.54 1.90
CA MET A 402 14.68 -4.06 1.94
C MET A 402 14.72 -5.49 2.49
N ILE A 403 13.94 -5.78 3.53
CA ILE A 403 13.79 -7.14 4.07
C ILE A 403 13.17 -8.07 3.03
N VAL A 404 12.14 -7.61 2.30
CA VAL A 404 11.48 -8.43 1.28
C VAL A 404 12.42 -8.75 0.12
N ILE A 405 13.26 -7.82 -0.33
CA ILE A 405 14.20 -8.11 -1.41
C ILE A 405 15.29 -9.08 -0.97
N PHE A 406 15.88 -8.91 0.21
CA PHE A 406 16.93 -9.81 0.66
C PHE A 406 16.39 -11.20 1.04
N VAL A 407 15.31 -11.28 1.79
CA VAL A 407 14.76 -12.56 2.26
C VAL A 407 13.90 -13.19 1.18
N GLY A 408 12.95 -12.46 0.60
CA GLY A 408 11.97 -12.98 -0.35
C GLY A 408 12.53 -13.21 -1.75
N TYR A 409 13.36 -12.31 -2.24
CA TYR A 409 13.85 -12.33 -3.62
C TYR A 409 15.22 -13.00 -3.78
N LEU A 410 16.08 -12.97 -2.74
CA LEU A 410 17.41 -13.60 -2.79
C LEU A 410 17.46 -14.92 -2.02
N ILE A 411 17.17 -14.91 -0.71
CA ILE A 411 17.42 -16.08 0.16
C ILE A 411 16.43 -17.20 -0.13
N ILE A 412 15.14 -16.94 -0.15
CA ILE A 412 14.11 -17.97 -0.34
C ILE A 412 14.28 -18.71 -1.66
N PRO A 413 14.41 -18.05 -2.83
CA PRO A 413 14.61 -18.75 -4.10
C PRO A 413 15.89 -19.57 -4.12
N LEU A 414 16.99 -19.02 -3.60
CA LEU A 414 18.28 -19.70 -3.60
C LEU A 414 18.26 -20.98 -2.74
N VAL A 415 17.66 -20.92 -1.56
CA VAL A 415 17.55 -22.08 -0.67
C VAL A 415 16.57 -23.11 -1.22
N PHE A 416 15.35 -22.67 -1.63
CA PHE A 416 14.30 -23.57 -2.09
C PHE A 416 14.70 -24.30 -3.38
N ILE A 417 15.19 -23.57 -4.38
CA ILE A 417 15.60 -24.17 -5.66
C ILE A 417 16.88 -24.98 -5.49
N GLY A 418 17.83 -24.52 -4.67
CA GLY A 418 19.04 -25.28 -4.35
C GLY A 418 18.70 -26.62 -3.70
N MET A 419 17.74 -26.67 -2.78
CA MET A 419 17.29 -27.92 -2.16
C MET A 419 16.58 -28.84 -3.16
N THR A 420 15.74 -28.30 -4.04
CA THR A 420 15.06 -29.10 -5.07
C THR A 420 16.03 -29.63 -6.12
N SER A 421 17.00 -28.84 -6.55
CA SER A 421 18.08 -29.27 -7.47
C SER A 421 18.95 -30.33 -6.87
N MET A 422 19.36 -30.23 -5.61
CA MET A 422 20.09 -31.31 -4.90
C MET A 422 19.27 -32.58 -4.82
N ASN A 423 17.97 -32.49 -4.50
CA ASN A 423 17.15 -33.68 -4.36
C ASN A 423 16.92 -34.39 -5.71
N SER A 424 16.79 -33.68 -6.81
CA SER A 424 16.69 -34.24 -8.16
C SER A 424 18.01 -34.93 -8.58
N SER A 425 19.14 -34.29 -8.29
CA SER A 425 20.47 -34.91 -8.56
C SER A 425 20.71 -36.17 -7.73
N MET A 426 20.26 -36.20 -6.48
CA MET A 426 20.38 -37.40 -5.64
C MET A 426 19.43 -38.52 -6.08
N SER A 427 18.23 -38.22 -6.56
CA SER A 427 17.29 -39.21 -7.07
C SER A 427 17.76 -39.83 -8.39
N GLY A 428 18.49 -39.08 -9.23
CA GLY A 428 19.17 -39.61 -10.43
C GLY A 428 20.26 -40.62 -10.13
N LEU A 429 20.99 -40.43 -9.01
CA LEU A 429 22.04 -41.35 -8.59
C LEU A 429 21.54 -42.66 -7.97
N THR A 430 20.27 -42.71 -7.54
CA THR A 430 19.69 -43.94 -6.94
C THR A 430 19.01 -44.86 -7.94
N VAL A 431 18.96 -44.50 -9.23
CA VAL A 431 18.37 -45.33 -10.31
C VAL A 431 19.40 -46.13 -11.08
N GLU A 432 20.70 -45.96 -10.82
CA GLU A 432 21.80 -46.73 -11.47
C GLU A 432 22.33 -47.89 -10.64
N TYR A 433 21.51 -48.60 -9.84
CA TYR A 433 21.88 -49.87 -9.23
C TYR A 433 20.83 -50.95 -9.49
#